data_a892c1d74bdeab0343ca8b36fbce7e23
#
_entry.id   a892c1d74bdeab0343ca8b36fbce7e23
#
_cell.length_a   1.000
_cell.length_b   1.000
_cell.length_c   1.000
_cell.angle_alpha   90.00
_cell.angle_beta   90.00
_cell.angle_gamma   90.00
#
_symmetry.space_group_name_H-M   'P 1'
#
loop_
_entity.id
_entity.type
_entity.pdbx_description
1 polymer ?
#
loop_
_entity_poly.entity_id
_entity_poly.type
_entity_poly.pdbx_seq_one_letter_code
_entity_poly.pdbx_strand_id
1 'polypeptide(L)'
;EKDEVGQQIREIEKEINQKVKMRDNRKAKAEEYDKLAKTVELTQSPDAEVFDANRATAKHEKDALQVKIDRQLMEEKRQAQNRQDEINCTISERVDTIRYLQQHKNNISGRVAEIRDEILEAVGATAEEIPFIGELIRVKDIECDWEYAIERILHNFALRLVVPEKYYKQVNEYVNGHNLRGRIVYQRYEGTEPLREFEDRTLKVDSLLRKVEYKSKCLYLDWLEDRLFAEFNYSCVDSLADFNYLQEKAVTKEGLIKARGGKHEKDDRPETRGKEHYVLGWDNKEKIAMLQAEVRQLQQDEKEVATKVRRIEADTKNAQEKRETYSKLFDKYDKFDDIDWW
;
A
#
# COMPACT_ATOMS: atom_id res chain seq x y z
N GLU A 1 -55.63 55.85 -54.89
CA GLU A 1 -56.07 54.42 -54.86
C GLU A 1 -54.99 53.46 -55.39
N LYS A 2 -54.40 53.57 -56.60
CA LYS A 2 -53.37 52.67 -57.13
C LYS A 2 -52.10 52.72 -56.31
N ASP A 3 -51.64 53.87 -55.87
CA ASP A 3 -50.47 54.04 -55.06
C ASP A 3 -50.64 53.54 -53.61
N GLU A 4 -51.79 53.70 -53.05
CA GLU A 4 -52.18 53.19 -51.72
C GLU A 4 -52.17 51.65 -51.68
N VAL A 5 -52.81 51.05 -52.72
CA VAL A 5 -52.85 49.57 -52.87
C VAL A 5 -51.37 49.04 -53.06
N GLY A 6 -50.54 49.74 -53.81
CA GLY A 6 -49.17 49.38 -54.02
C GLY A 6 -48.28 49.49 -52.72
N GLN A 7 -48.62 50.42 -51.83
CA GLN A 7 -48.02 50.52 -50.52
C GLN A 7 -48.42 49.37 -49.56
N GLN A 8 -49.75 49.10 -49.53
CA GLN A 8 -50.29 47.99 -48.73
C GLN A 8 -49.76 46.64 -49.19
N ILE A 9 -49.57 46.38 -50.47
CA ILE A 9 -48.99 45.15 -50.98
C ILE A 9 -47.56 45.03 -50.48
N ARG A 10 -46.72 46.06 -50.53
CA ARG A 10 -45.32 46.06 -50.05
C ARG A 10 -45.24 45.84 -48.53
N GLU A 11 -46.16 46.42 -47.76
CA GLU A 11 -46.25 46.19 -46.32
C GLU A 11 -46.63 44.72 -46.00
N ILE A 12 -47.60 44.18 -46.67
CA ILE A 12 -48.02 42.77 -46.52
C ILE A 12 -46.85 41.81 -46.92
N GLU A 13 -46.19 42.07 -48.04
CA GLU A 13 -45.03 41.29 -48.47
C GLU A 13 -43.92 41.32 -47.44
N LYS A 14 -43.66 42.49 -46.83
CA LYS A 14 -42.67 42.64 -45.75
C LYS A 14 -43.08 41.84 -44.50
N GLU A 15 -44.30 41.90 -44.10
CA GLU A 15 -44.88 41.12 -43.00
C GLU A 15 -44.81 39.60 -43.27
N ILE A 16 -45.13 39.15 -44.46
CA ILE A 16 -45.04 37.75 -44.87
C ILE A 16 -43.57 37.29 -44.78
N ASN A 17 -42.65 38.07 -45.34
CA ASN A 17 -41.23 37.76 -45.29
C ASN A 17 -40.69 37.70 -43.85
N GLN A 18 -41.18 38.55 -42.96
CA GLN A 18 -40.79 38.51 -41.55
C GLN A 18 -41.36 37.23 -40.87
N LYS A 19 -42.64 36.90 -41.11
CA LYS A 19 -43.30 35.69 -40.59
C LYS A 19 -42.63 34.40 -41.10
N VAL A 20 -42.25 34.36 -42.37
CA VAL A 20 -41.50 33.23 -42.95
C VAL A 20 -40.15 33.06 -42.27
N LYS A 21 -39.40 34.14 -42.09
CA LYS A 21 -38.09 34.06 -41.35
C LYS A 21 -38.27 33.62 -39.91
N MET A 22 -39.31 34.08 -39.21
CA MET A 22 -39.60 33.63 -37.84
C MET A 22 -39.97 32.16 -37.79
N ARG A 23 -40.82 31.67 -38.72
CA ARG A 23 -41.17 30.25 -38.83
C ARG A 23 -39.93 29.38 -39.09
N ASP A 24 -39.09 29.77 -40.06
CA ASP A 24 -37.90 29.00 -40.42
C ASP A 24 -36.88 28.95 -39.27
N ASN A 25 -36.78 30.04 -38.51
CA ASN A 25 -35.95 30.06 -37.29
C ASN A 25 -36.50 29.14 -36.18
N ARG A 26 -37.84 29.18 -35.95
CA ARG A 26 -38.49 28.27 -34.99
C ARG A 26 -38.35 26.81 -35.42
N LYS A 27 -38.48 26.52 -36.71
CA LYS A 27 -38.29 25.17 -37.25
C LYS A 27 -36.87 24.66 -36.99
N ALA A 28 -35.82 25.46 -37.25
CA ALA A 28 -34.47 25.10 -36.98
C ALA A 28 -34.21 24.84 -35.48
N LYS A 29 -34.82 25.64 -34.59
CA LYS A 29 -34.77 25.45 -33.13
C LYS A 29 -35.48 24.15 -32.71
N ALA A 30 -36.64 23.81 -33.31
CA ALA A 30 -37.37 22.59 -33.04
C ALA A 30 -36.59 21.35 -33.46
N GLU A 31 -35.93 21.37 -34.63
CA GLU A 31 -35.05 20.30 -35.09
C GLU A 31 -33.85 20.08 -34.15
N GLU A 32 -33.27 21.16 -33.64
CA GLU A 32 -32.19 21.08 -32.65
C GLU A 32 -32.70 20.56 -31.32
N TYR A 33 -33.86 21.01 -30.84
CA TYR A 33 -34.51 20.51 -29.64
C TYR A 33 -34.72 18.99 -29.72
N ASP A 34 -35.29 18.52 -30.82
CA ASP A 34 -35.57 17.09 -31.03
C ASP A 34 -34.30 16.25 -31.02
N LYS A 35 -33.19 16.74 -31.57
CA LYS A 35 -31.91 16.05 -31.49
C LYS A 35 -31.42 15.95 -30.04
N LEU A 36 -31.53 17.01 -29.27
CA LEU A 36 -31.14 17.00 -27.86
C LEU A 36 -32.06 16.08 -27.02
N ALA A 37 -33.40 16.20 -27.22
CA ALA A 37 -34.38 15.38 -26.53
C ALA A 37 -34.17 13.88 -26.80
N LYS A 38 -33.89 13.51 -28.07
CA LYS A 38 -33.56 12.14 -28.45
C LYS A 38 -32.31 11.59 -27.69
N THR A 39 -31.28 12.40 -27.51
CA THR A 39 -30.03 11.99 -26.83
C THR A 39 -30.27 11.60 -25.37
N VAL A 40 -31.25 12.19 -24.71
CA VAL A 40 -31.61 11.95 -23.31
C VAL A 40 -32.97 11.25 -23.14
N GLU A 41 -33.48 10.66 -24.20
CA GLU A 41 -34.70 9.84 -24.20
C GLU A 41 -35.98 10.63 -23.80
N LEU A 42 -36.00 11.92 -24.04
CA LEU A 42 -37.21 12.75 -23.89
C LEU A 42 -38.07 12.77 -25.17
N THR A 43 -39.33 13.11 -25.01
CA THR A 43 -40.29 13.16 -26.12
C THR A 43 -39.87 14.24 -27.13
N GLN A 44 -39.76 13.84 -28.42
CA GLN A 44 -39.49 14.71 -29.55
C GLN A 44 -40.79 15.32 -30.05
N SER A 45 -40.71 16.48 -30.73
CA SER A 45 -41.87 17.22 -31.25
C SER A 45 -43.01 17.34 -30.24
N PRO A 46 -42.73 17.85 -29.02
CA PRO A 46 -43.70 17.92 -27.94
C PRO A 46 -44.79 18.95 -28.26
N ASP A 47 -46.00 18.74 -27.74
CA ASP A 47 -46.96 19.82 -27.53
C ASP A 47 -46.55 20.67 -26.29
N ALA A 48 -47.35 21.70 -25.99
CA ALA A 48 -47.04 22.62 -24.89
C ALA A 48 -46.95 21.94 -23.52
N GLU A 49 -47.83 20.97 -23.24
CA GLU A 49 -47.87 20.24 -21.96
C GLU A 49 -46.65 19.31 -21.82
N VAL A 50 -46.34 18.57 -22.87
CA VAL A 50 -45.19 17.68 -22.93
C VAL A 50 -43.88 18.47 -22.91
N PHE A 51 -43.82 19.65 -23.53
CA PHE A 51 -42.67 20.55 -23.46
C PHE A 51 -42.38 20.99 -22.02
N ASP A 52 -43.41 21.41 -21.28
CA ASP A 52 -43.24 21.80 -19.86
C ASP A 52 -42.81 20.62 -19.00
N ALA A 53 -43.34 19.41 -19.24
CA ALA A 53 -42.92 18.19 -18.57
C ALA A 53 -41.45 17.83 -18.90
N ASN A 54 -41.05 17.90 -20.17
CA ASN A 54 -39.68 17.70 -20.59
C ASN A 54 -38.70 18.69 -19.91
N ARG A 55 -39.14 19.97 -19.84
CA ARG A 55 -38.36 21.03 -19.22
C ARG A 55 -38.19 20.83 -17.71
N ALA A 56 -39.21 20.39 -17.00
CA ALA A 56 -39.15 20.04 -15.58
C ALA A 56 -38.24 18.86 -15.35
N THR A 57 -38.33 17.83 -16.19
CA THR A 57 -37.43 16.66 -16.15
C THR A 57 -35.97 17.05 -16.42
N ALA A 58 -35.75 17.89 -17.44
CA ALA A 58 -34.39 18.35 -17.77
C ALA A 58 -33.73 19.11 -16.60
N LYS A 59 -34.51 19.94 -15.89
CA LYS A 59 -34.03 20.63 -14.68
C LYS A 59 -33.65 19.64 -13.58
N HIS A 60 -34.57 18.73 -13.27
CA HIS A 60 -34.35 17.73 -12.22
C HIS A 60 -33.14 16.86 -12.50
N GLU A 61 -33.03 16.32 -13.71
CA GLU A 61 -31.92 15.43 -14.09
C GLU A 61 -30.56 16.16 -14.16
N LYS A 62 -30.56 17.43 -14.65
CA LYS A 62 -29.38 18.29 -14.62
C LYS A 62 -28.82 18.42 -13.19
N ASP A 63 -29.71 18.76 -12.24
CA ASP A 63 -29.32 18.98 -10.85
C ASP A 63 -28.90 17.65 -10.15
N ALA A 64 -29.62 16.56 -10.42
CA ALA A 64 -29.31 15.24 -9.91
C ALA A 64 -27.93 14.73 -10.42
N LEU A 65 -27.66 14.91 -11.71
CA LEU A 65 -26.36 14.54 -12.30
C LEU A 65 -25.21 15.38 -11.75
N GLN A 66 -25.43 16.69 -11.49
CA GLN A 66 -24.44 17.54 -10.85
C GLN A 66 -24.07 17.00 -9.47
N VAL A 67 -25.07 16.68 -8.63
CA VAL A 67 -24.85 16.10 -7.30
C VAL A 67 -24.11 14.75 -7.38
N LYS A 68 -24.49 13.90 -8.35
CA LYS A 68 -23.83 12.60 -8.58
C LYS A 68 -22.35 12.78 -8.95
N ILE A 69 -22.04 13.71 -9.86
CA ILE A 69 -20.66 14.00 -10.27
C ILE A 69 -19.85 14.50 -9.06
N ASP A 70 -20.33 15.54 -8.38
CA ASP A 70 -19.57 16.24 -7.35
C ASP A 70 -19.39 15.42 -6.06
N ARG A 71 -20.40 14.62 -5.68
CA ARG A 71 -20.37 13.90 -4.39
C ARG A 71 -20.00 12.43 -4.52
N GLN A 72 -20.50 11.72 -5.51
CA GLN A 72 -20.30 10.27 -5.63
C GLN A 72 -19.07 9.95 -6.50
N LEU A 73 -19.10 10.34 -7.77
CA LEU A 73 -18.07 9.94 -8.73
C LEU A 73 -16.69 10.54 -8.40
N MET A 74 -16.64 11.79 -7.95
CA MET A 74 -15.38 12.42 -7.56
C MET A 74 -14.79 11.77 -6.30
N GLU A 75 -15.62 11.43 -5.31
CA GLU A 75 -15.15 10.76 -4.10
C GLU A 75 -14.71 9.31 -4.38
N GLU A 76 -15.49 8.56 -5.18
CA GLU A 76 -15.10 7.21 -5.60
C GLU A 76 -13.78 7.21 -6.38
N LYS A 77 -13.59 8.19 -7.28
CA LYS A 77 -12.33 8.36 -8.03
C LYS A 77 -11.17 8.63 -7.08
N ARG A 78 -11.34 9.56 -6.14
CA ARG A 78 -10.31 9.92 -5.16
C ARG A 78 -9.89 8.70 -4.33
N GLN A 79 -10.85 7.93 -3.83
CA GLN A 79 -10.58 6.72 -3.05
C GLN A 79 -9.84 5.65 -3.86
N ALA A 80 -10.25 5.45 -5.12
CA ALA A 80 -9.60 4.49 -6.00
C ALA A 80 -8.16 4.92 -6.35
N GLN A 81 -7.93 6.21 -6.61
CA GLN A 81 -6.60 6.74 -6.88
C GLN A 81 -5.68 6.63 -5.66
N ASN A 82 -6.15 7.01 -4.46
CA ASN A 82 -5.37 6.84 -3.23
C ASN A 82 -4.97 5.37 -3.02
N ARG A 83 -5.91 4.44 -3.27
CA ARG A 83 -5.61 3.00 -3.17
C ARG A 83 -4.57 2.55 -4.19
N GLN A 84 -4.63 3.07 -5.41
CA GLN A 84 -3.63 2.77 -6.44
C GLN A 84 -2.24 3.28 -6.03
N ASP A 85 -2.16 4.49 -5.48
CA ASP A 85 -0.90 5.08 -5.02
C ASP A 85 -0.30 4.29 -3.86
N GLU A 86 -1.11 3.85 -2.88
CA GLU A 86 -0.68 2.96 -1.80
C GLU A 86 -0.09 1.65 -2.32
N ILE A 87 -0.77 1.00 -3.26
CA ILE A 87 -0.30 -0.26 -3.87
C ILE A 87 1.03 -0.03 -4.60
N ASN A 88 1.15 1.04 -5.39
CA ASN A 88 2.37 1.36 -6.12
C ASN A 88 3.54 1.66 -5.19
N CYS A 89 3.30 2.36 -4.09
CA CYS A 89 4.32 2.60 -3.06
C CYS A 89 4.82 1.27 -2.48
N THR A 90 3.89 0.39 -2.09
CA THR A 90 4.22 -0.93 -1.53
C THR A 90 5.01 -1.78 -2.54
N ILE A 91 4.60 -1.81 -3.81
CA ILE A 91 5.33 -2.52 -4.88
C ILE A 91 6.77 -2.00 -4.98
N SER A 92 6.96 -0.68 -4.98
CA SER A 92 8.30 -0.07 -5.06
C SER A 92 9.18 -0.50 -3.89
N GLU A 93 8.67 -0.43 -2.67
CA GLU A 93 9.38 -0.84 -1.45
C GLU A 93 9.78 -2.33 -1.49
N ARG A 94 8.86 -3.21 -1.94
CA ARG A 94 9.15 -4.65 -2.06
C ARG A 94 10.20 -4.94 -3.14
N VAL A 95 10.12 -4.27 -4.28
CA VAL A 95 11.10 -4.41 -5.38
C VAL A 95 12.49 -3.95 -4.93
N ASP A 96 12.60 -2.84 -4.20
CA ASP A 96 13.88 -2.37 -3.67
C ASP A 96 14.45 -3.33 -2.63
N THR A 97 13.59 -3.88 -1.76
CA THR A 97 13.98 -4.93 -0.81
C THR A 97 14.49 -6.18 -1.52
N ILE A 98 13.78 -6.66 -2.56
CA ILE A 98 14.22 -7.82 -3.36
C ILE A 98 15.60 -7.54 -3.99
N ARG A 99 15.78 -6.36 -4.59
CA ARG A 99 17.05 -5.97 -5.21
C ARG A 99 18.19 -5.99 -4.20
N TYR A 100 17.98 -5.46 -3.01
CA TYR A 100 18.96 -5.49 -1.92
C TYR A 100 19.29 -6.93 -1.52
N LEU A 101 18.27 -7.77 -1.26
CA LEU A 101 18.46 -9.16 -0.86
C LEU A 101 19.15 -10.01 -1.93
N GLN A 102 18.98 -9.70 -3.22
CA GLN A 102 19.68 -10.38 -4.31
C GLN A 102 21.20 -10.11 -4.31
N GLN A 103 21.61 -8.97 -3.80
CA GLN A 103 23.02 -8.60 -3.68
C GLN A 103 23.66 -9.14 -2.39
N HIS A 104 22.86 -9.54 -1.40
CA HIS A 104 23.29 -9.98 -0.08
C HIS A 104 22.75 -11.39 0.21
N LYS A 105 23.51 -12.17 1.00
CA LYS A 105 23.19 -13.57 1.32
C LYS A 105 22.48 -13.75 2.67
N ASN A 106 21.81 -12.74 3.18
CA ASN A 106 21.15 -12.77 4.48
C ASN A 106 19.69 -12.24 4.40
N ASN A 107 18.93 -12.43 5.47
CA ASN A 107 17.54 -12.01 5.57
C ASN A 107 17.35 -10.55 6.05
N ILE A 108 18.42 -9.85 6.42
CA ILE A 108 18.36 -8.51 6.98
C ILE A 108 18.41 -7.47 5.86
N SER A 109 17.46 -6.57 5.84
CA SER A 109 17.31 -5.52 4.82
C SER A 109 16.87 -4.20 5.45
N GLY A 110 16.72 -3.16 4.62
CA GLY A 110 16.30 -1.83 5.07
C GLY A 110 17.42 -1.04 5.76
N ARG A 111 17.07 0.04 6.45
CA ARG A 111 18.04 1.04 6.93
C ARG A 111 19.14 0.45 7.83
N VAL A 112 18.83 -0.54 8.66
CA VAL A 112 19.83 -1.16 9.54
C VAL A 112 20.93 -1.88 8.75
N ALA A 113 20.56 -2.49 7.62
CA ALA A 113 21.51 -3.16 6.74
C ALA A 113 22.36 -2.17 5.95
N GLU A 114 21.75 -1.08 5.45
CA GLU A 114 22.47 0.02 4.80
C GLU A 114 23.50 0.67 5.75
N ILE A 115 23.12 0.90 7.01
CA ILE A 115 24.07 1.43 8.02
C ILE A 115 25.26 0.49 8.21
N ARG A 116 25.04 -0.83 8.22
CA ARG A 116 26.14 -1.78 8.27
C ARG A 116 27.06 -1.62 7.06
N ASP A 117 26.50 -1.54 5.86
CA ASP A 117 27.28 -1.43 4.63
C ASP A 117 28.09 -0.12 4.61
N GLU A 118 27.51 1.00 5.07
CA GLU A 118 28.23 2.26 5.29
C GLU A 118 29.40 2.10 6.29
N ILE A 119 29.19 1.38 7.40
CA ILE A 119 30.24 1.08 8.39
C ILE A 119 31.34 0.22 7.76
N LEU A 120 30.99 -0.85 7.04
CA LEU A 120 31.94 -1.75 6.40
C LEU A 120 32.84 -1.01 5.42
N GLU A 121 32.26 -0.14 4.59
CA GLU A 121 33.00 0.71 3.66
C GLU A 121 33.97 1.66 4.41
N ALA A 122 33.48 2.32 5.45
CA ALA A 122 34.28 3.29 6.22
C ALA A 122 35.46 2.68 6.94
N VAL A 123 35.34 1.42 7.44
CA VAL A 123 36.40 0.75 8.20
C VAL A 123 37.21 -0.25 7.36
N GLY A 124 36.83 -0.47 6.09
CA GLY A 124 37.49 -1.41 5.19
C GLY A 124 37.29 -2.87 5.59
N ALA A 125 36.16 -3.23 6.21
CA ALA A 125 35.83 -4.58 6.66
C ALA A 125 34.85 -5.29 5.73
N THR A 126 34.82 -6.62 5.83
CA THR A 126 33.83 -7.44 5.11
C THR A 126 32.62 -7.78 6.00
N ALA A 127 31.51 -8.22 5.37
CA ALA A 127 30.34 -8.67 6.09
C ALA A 127 30.61 -9.91 6.97
N GLU A 128 31.54 -10.76 6.59
CA GLU A 128 32.00 -11.91 7.39
C GLU A 128 32.78 -11.48 8.62
N GLU A 129 33.51 -10.35 8.56
CA GLU A 129 34.27 -9.83 9.68
C GLU A 129 33.44 -9.04 10.68
N ILE A 130 32.37 -8.37 10.21
CA ILE A 130 31.42 -7.63 11.06
C ILE A 130 29.99 -8.09 10.69
N PRO A 131 29.61 -9.34 11.04
CA PRO A 131 28.29 -9.86 10.70
C PRO A 131 27.21 -9.34 11.65
N PHE A 132 25.97 -9.37 11.19
CA PHE A 132 24.84 -9.42 12.12
C PHE A 132 24.77 -10.78 12.79
N ILE A 133 24.34 -10.82 14.04
CA ILE A 133 24.15 -12.10 14.77
C ILE A 133 23.15 -12.99 14.04
N GLY A 134 22.10 -12.41 13.44
CA GLY A 134 21.08 -13.14 12.67
C GLY A 134 21.66 -13.90 11.46
N GLU A 135 22.79 -13.47 10.91
CA GLU A 135 23.49 -14.17 9.81
C GLU A 135 24.24 -15.43 10.28
N LEU A 136 24.33 -15.63 11.59
CA LEU A 136 25.06 -16.72 12.22
C LEU A 136 24.14 -17.80 12.81
N ILE A 137 22.83 -17.55 12.85
CA ILE A 137 21.80 -18.41 13.48
C ILE A 137 20.72 -18.70 12.46
N ARG A 138 20.22 -19.93 12.41
CA ARG A 138 19.05 -20.34 11.63
C ARG A 138 18.17 -21.28 12.46
N VAL A 139 16.87 -21.20 12.28
CA VAL A 139 15.96 -22.22 12.81
C VAL A 139 16.11 -23.51 12.01
N LYS A 140 16.16 -24.65 12.66
CA LYS A 140 16.23 -25.96 12.00
C LYS A 140 14.97 -26.23 11.20
N ASP A 141 15.09 -26.76 9.99
CA ASP A 141 13.96 -27.02 9.10
C ASP A 141 12.87 -27.92 9.77
N ILE A 142 13.29 -28.87 10.60
CA ILE A 142 12.38 -29.76 11.35
C ILE A 142 11.63 -29.05 12.50
N GLU A 143 12.02 -27.83 12.84
CA GLU A 143 11.47 -27.02 13.92
C GLU A 143 10.72 -25.78 13.38
N CYS A 144 10.31 -25.81 12.11
CA CYS A 144 9.64 -24.70 11.43
C CYS A 144 8.36 -24.19 12.15
N ASP A 145 7.68 -25.05 12.90
CA ASP A 145 6.53 -24.67 13.74
C ASP A 145 6.90 -23.64 14.84
N TRP A 146 8.16 -23.61 15.23
CA TRP A 146 8.70 -22.69 16.24
C TRP A 146 9.35 -21.44 15.65
N GLU A 147 9.46 -21.35 14.32
CA GLU A 147 10.17 -20.28 13.63
C GLU A 147 9.69 -18.90 14.06
N TYR A 148 8.36 -18.68 14.08
CA TYR A 148 7.77 -17.41 14.53
C TYR A 148 8.16 -17.04 15.97
N ALA A 149 8.06 -17.99 16.90
CA ALA A 149 8.36 -17.74 18.30
C ALA A 149 9.85 -17.46 18.52
N ILE A 150 10.73 -18.18 17.80
CA ILE A 150 12.18 -18.01 17.84
C ILE A 150 12.60 -16.65 17.25
N GLU A 151 12.06 -16.31 16.09
CA GLU A 151 12.29 -14.99 15.46
C GLU A 151 11.87 -13.86 16.40
N ARG A 152 10.75 -13.98 17.07
CA ARG A 152 10.28 -12.99 18.05
C ARG A 152 11.26 -12.78 19.20
N ILE A 153 11.73 -13.87 19.78
CA ILE A 153 12.67 -13.80 20.93
C ILE A 153 14.02 -13.26 20.51
N LEU A 154 14.55 -13.69 19.38
CA LEU A 154 15.90 -13.37 18.95
C LEU A 154 15.99 -12.10 18.09
N HIS A 155 14.90 -11.53 17.62
CA HIS A 155 14.87 -10.46 16.62
C HIS A 155 15.83 -9.29 16.95
N ASN A 156 15.68 -8.68 18.11
CA ASN A 156 16.53 -7.56 18.53
C ASN A 156 17.99 -7.95 18.79
N PHE A 157 18.21 -9.19 19.15
CA PHE A 157 19.55 -9.71 19.32
C PHE A 157 20.21 -10.00 17.96
N ALA A 158 19.44 -10.58 17.06
CA ALA A 158 19.86 -10.91 15.69
C ALA A 158 20.29 -9.67 14.87
N LEU A 159 19.68 -8.52 15.12
CA LEU A 159 20.02 -7.25 14.49
C LEU A 159 21.25 -6.54 15.08
N ARG A 160 21.97 -7.16 16.02
CA ARG A 160 23.23 -6.61 16.54
C ARG A 160 24.39 -7.01 15.65
N LEU A 161 25.32 -6.09 15.41
CA LEU A 161 26.61 -6.40 14.78
C LEU A 161 27.57 -6.97 15.80
N VAL A 162 28.37 -7.92 15.37
CA VAL A 162 29.55 -8.36 16.13
C VAL A 162 30.76 -7.62 15.58
N VAL A 163 31.40 -6.79 16.41
CA VAL A 163 32.53 -5.95 16.00
C VAL A 163 33.80 -6.43 16.68
N PRO A 164 34.75 -7.04 15.93
CA PRO A 164 36.03 -7.43 16.45
C PRO A 164 36.84 -6.26 16.99
N GLU A 165 37.69 -6.52 17.97
CA GLU A 165 38.54 -5.52 18.62
C GLU A 165 39.32 -4.65 17.62
N LYS A 166 39.84 -5.27 16.55
CA LYS A 166 40.61 -4.55 15.52
C LYS A 166 39.87 -3.44 14.81
N TYR A 167 38.53 -3.52 14.74
CA TYR A 167 37.66 -2.50 14.10
C TYR A 167 36.92 -1.62 15.11
N TYR A 168 36.89 -2.00 16.39
CA TYR A 168 35.99 -1.40 17.37
C TYR A 168 36.18 0.12 17.50
N LYS A 169 37.40 0.61 17.52
CA LYS A 169 37.70 2.04 17.61
C LYS A 169 37.18 2.80 16.40
N GLN A 170 37.43 2.30 15.19
CA GLN A 170 37.00 2.94 13.93
C GLN A 170 35.51 2.95 13.79
N VAL A 171 34.83 1.86 14.18
CA VAL A 171 33.34 1.79 14.19
C VAL A 171 32.77 2.83 15.15
N ASN A 172 33.35 2.97 16.37
CA ASN A 172 32.91 4.00 17.31
C ASN A 172 33.08 5.42 16.77
N GLU A 173 34.21 5.70 16.13
CA GLU A 173 34.51 7.00 15.52
C GLU A 173 33.48 7.31 14.41
N TYR A 174 33.20 6.34 13.55
CA TYR A 174 32.23 6.48 12.48
C TYR A 174 30.81 6.72 13.04
N VAL A 175 30.34 5.84 13.90
CA VAL A 175 28.96 5.90 14.46
C VAL A 175 28.73 7.18 15.26
N ASN A 176 29.72 7.63 16.03
CA ASN A 176 29.60 8.86 16.81
C ASN A 176 29.70 10.13 15.92
N GLY A 177 30.44 10.06 14.82
CA GLY A 177 30.68 11.21 13.94
C GLY A 177 29.60 11.46 12.89
N HIS A 178 28.68 10.51 12.67
CA HIS A 178 27.69 10.57 11.59
C HIS A 178 26.24 10.49 12.09
N ASN A 179 25.34 11.22 11.43
CA ASN A 179 23.91 11.04 11.62
C ASN A 179 23.42 9.84 10.78
N LEU A 180 23.25 8.70 11.39
CA LEU A 180 22.90 7.45 10.72
C LEU A 180 21.47 7.41 10.18
N ARG A 181 20.61 8.38 10.50
CA ARG A 181 19.16 8.40 10.16
C ARG A 181 18.48 7.07 10.44
N GLY A 182 18.93 6.37 11.49
CA GLY A 182 18.46 5.06 11.89
C GLY A 182 19.11 4.62 13.19
N ARG A 183 18.85 3.38 13.56
CA ARG A 183 19.39 2.77 14.78
C ARG A 183 20.30 1.61 14.43
N ILE A 184 21.48 1.54 15.01
CA ILE A 184 22.37 0.37 14.99
C ILE A 184 22.74 -0.01 16.42
N VAL A 185 22.86 -1.30 16.66
CA VAL A 185 23.36 -1.87 17.91
C VAL A 185 24.51 -2.77 17.56
N TYR A 186 25.63 -2.62 18.22
CA TYR A 186 26.79 -3.48 18.01
C TYR A 186 27.40 -3.89 19.33
N GLN A 187 28.05 -5.04 19.30
CA GLN A 187 28.72 -5.62 20.46
C GLN A 187 30.18 -5.85 20.14
N ARG A 188 31.05 -5.37 21.02
CA ARG A 188 32.51 -5.60 20.96
C ARG A 188 32.78 -7.07 21.17
N TYR A 189 33.64 -7.62 20.31
CA TYR A 189 34.19 -8.95 20.45
C TYR A 189 35.70 -8.85 20.70
N GLU A 190 36.12 -9.23 21.91
CA GLU A 190 37.51 -9.13 22.39
C GLU A 190 38.32 -10.45 22.23
N GLY A 191 37.72 -11.43 21.54
CA GLY A 191 38.20 -12.80 21.46
C GLY A 191 37.42 -13.72 22.39
N THR A 192 37.80 -14.98 22.44
CA THR A 192 37.23 -15.92 23.40
C THR A 192 37.70 -15.53 24.80
N GLU A 193 36.83 -14.84 25.57
CA GLU A 193 36.99 -14.93 27.02
C GLU A 193 36.87 -16.41 27.38
N PRO A 194 37.76 -16.92 28.28
CA PRO A 194 37.60 -18.28 28.78
C PRO A 194 36.18 -18.38 29.30
N LEU A 195 35.42 -19.34 28.77
CA LEU A 195 34.07 -19.67 29.17
C LEU A 195 34.02 -19.59 30.68
N ARG A 196 33.26 -18.63 31.27
CA ARG A 196 33.00 -18.69 32.71
C ARG A 196 32.51 -20.09 32.95
N GLU A 197 33.22 -20.85 33.82
CA GLU A 197 32.77 -22.16 34.26
C GLU A 197 31.39 -21.98 34.88
N PHE A 198 30.34 -22.03 34.02
CA PHE A 198 28.98 -22.23 34.49
C PHE A 198 28.93 -23.69 34.90
N GLU A 199 29.03 -23.94 36.20
CA GLU A 199 29.00 -25.27 36.79
C GLU A 199 27.78 -26.12 36.36
N ASP A 200 26.84 -25.56 35.64
CA ASP A 200 25.63 -26.25 35.16
C ASP A 200 25.15 -25.72 33.79
N ARG A 201 25.90 -26.01 32.71
CA ARG A 201 25.51 -25.72 31.32
C ARG A 201 24.50 -26.72 30.76
N THR A 202 23.50 -27.06 31.56
CA THR A 202 22.47 -27.96 31.09
C THR A 202 21.41 -27.18 30.32
N LEU A 203 21.40 -27.32 28.99
CA LEU A 203 20.26 -26.85 28.17
C LEU A 203 19.01 -27.56 28.66
N LYS A 204 17.92 -26.80 28.85
CA LYS A 204 16.59 -27.38 29.09
C LYS A 204 16.25 -28.35 27.97
N VAL A 205 15.50 -29.42 28.29
CA VAL A 205 15.12 -30.44 27.29
C VAL A 205 14.35 -29.82 26.13
N ASP A 206 13.50 -28.87 26.44
CA ASP A 206 12.64 -28.11 25.54
C ASP A 206 13.22 -26.73 25.15
N SER A 207 14.54 -26.55 25.33
CA SER A 207 15.19 -25.25 25.05
C SER A 207 15.03 -24.83 23.59
N LEU A 208 14.69 -23.54 23.40
CA LEU A 208 14.75 -22.84 22.11
C LEU A 208 16.11 -23.07 21.41
N LEU A 209 17.20 -23.10 22.16
CA LEU A 209 18.54 -23.26 21.61
C LEU A 209 18.82 -24.63 20.98
N ARG A 210 17.98 -25.65 21.29
CA ARG A 210 18.02 -26.94 20.59
C ARG A 210 17.35 -26.91 19.22
N LYS A 211 16.52 -25.88 18.97
CA LYS A 211 15.74 -25.70 17.75
C LYS A 211 16.44 -24.83 16.71
N VAL A 212 17.59 -24.24 17.07
CA VAL A 212 18.41 -23.46 16.15
C VAL A 212 19.69 -24.19 15.78
N GLU A 213 20.28 -23.79 14.69
CA GLU A 213 21.61 -24.23 14.26
C GLU A 213 22.48 -23.01 13.95
N TYR A 214 23.79 -23.21 14.00
CA TYR A 214 24.78 -22.17 13.82
C TYR A 214 25.52 -22.32 12.51
N LYS A 215 25.91 -21.21 11.93
CA LYS A 215 26.68 -21.20 10.69
C LYS A 215 28.04 -21.88 10.94
N SER A 216 28.33 -22.92 10.16
CA SER A 216 29.61 -23.65 10.25
C SER A 216 30.80 -22.73 9.94
N LYS A 217 31.92 -22.93 10.63
CA LYS A 217 33.15 -22.12 10.49
C LYS A 217 32.99 -20.64 10.89
N CYS A 218 32.12 -20.35 11.85
CA CYS A 218 31.95 -19.01 12.41
C CYS A 218 33.05 -18.74 13.45
N LEU A 219 33.75 -17.60 13.30
CA LEU A 219 34.79 -17.16 14.26
C LEU A 219 34.18 -16.84 15.64
N TYR A 220 32.88 -16.53 15.68
CA TYR A 220 32.18 -16.05 16.87
C TYR A 220 31.37 -17.14 17.57
N LEU A 221 31.51 -18.42 17.19
CA LEU A 221 30.61 -19.49 17.61
C LEU A 221 30.58 -19.65 19.13
N ASP A 222 31.73 -19.81 19.78
CA ASP A 222 31.80 -20.03 21.23
C ASP A 222 31.19 -18.86 22.02
N TRP A 223 31.53 -17.64 21.61
CA TRP A 223 30.97 -16.43 22.19
C TRP A 223 29.46 -16.33 21.98
N LEU A 224 28.98 -16.71 20.80
CA LEU A 224 27.57 -16.67 20.45
C LEU A 224 26.76 -17.67 21.28
N GLU A 225 27.26 -18.90 21.41
CA GLU A 225 26.64 -19.95 22.21
C GLU A 225 26.56 -19.54 23.69
N ASP A 226 27.61 -18.91 24.23
CA ASP A 226 27.59 -18.39 25.59
C ASP A 226 26.54 -17.30 25.81
N ARG A 227 26.45 -16.36 24.90
CA ARG A 227 25.48 -15.28 24.99
C ARG A 227 24.05 -15.80 24.85
N LEU A 228 23.83 -16.71 23.91
CA LEU A 228 22.50 -17.33 23.71
C LEU A 228 22.09 -18.14 24.95
N PHE A 229 22.99 -18.91 25.51
CA PHE A 229 22.71 -19.68 26.73
C PHE A 229 22.36 -18.76 27.92
N ALA A 230 23.12 -17.72 28.15
CA ALA A 230 22.90 -16.79 29.25
C ALA A 230 21.55 -16.02 29.13
N GLU A 231 21.26 -15.54 27.93
CA GLU A 231 20.17 -14.61 27.71
C GLU A 231 18.88 -15.31 27.17
N PHE A 232 18.99 -16.37 26.35
CA PHE A 232 17.91 -16.90 25.53
C PHE A 232 17.58 -18.40 25.74
N ASN A 233 17.99 -19.01 26.82
CA ASN A 233 17.62 -20.37 27.16
C ASN A 233 16.15 -20.46 27.62
N TYR A 234 15.20 -20.25 26.67
CA TYR A 234 13.77 -20.30 26.87
C TYR A 234 13.24 -21.72 26.69
N SER A 235 12.28 -22.14 27.52
CA SER A 235 11.49 -23.36 27.32
C SER A 235 10.43 -23.12 26.25
N CYS A 236 10.44 -23.90 25.19
CA CYS A 236 9.39 -23.96 24.18
C CYS A 236 8.28 -24.91 24.65
N VAL A 237 7.09 -24.42 24.92
CA VAL A 237 6.00 -25.21 25.51
C VAL A 237 4.77 -25.23 24.59
N ASP A 238 4.19 -26.43 24.43
CA ASP A 238 3.03 -26.65 23.56
C ASP A 238 1.70 -26.31 24.23
N SER A 239 1.67 -26.18 25.57
CA SER A 239 0.44 -25.91 26.31
C SER A 239 0.55 -24.67 27.22
N LEU A 240 -0.59 -23.97 27.41
CA LEU A 240 -0.68 -22.90 28.41
C LEU A 240 -0.56 -23.43 29.86
N ALA A 241 -0.87 -24.69 30.12
CA ALA A 241 -0.68 -25.28 31.42
C ALA A 241 0.80 -25.37 31.78
N ASP A 242 1.64 -25.89 30.85
CA ASP A 242 3.10 -25.93 31.02
C ASP A 242 3.68 -24.52 31.08
N PHE A 243 3.19 -23.61 30.23
CA PHE A 243 3.62 -22.21 30.26
C PHE A 243 3.36 -21.56 31.62
N ASN A 244 2.20 -21.81 32.21
CA ASN A 244 1.84 -21.24 33.51
C ASN A 244 2.64 -21.87 34.68
N TYR A 245 2.98 -23.15 34.56
CA TYR A 245 3.76 -23.88 35.56
C TYR A 245 5.20 -23.34 35.67
N LEU A 246 5.83 -23.02 34.55
CA LEU A 246 7.21 -22.54 34.54
C LEU A 246 7.30 -21.13 35.15
N GLN A 247 8.34 -20.92 35.96
CA GLN A 247 8.53 -19.66 36.67
C GLN A 247 8.99 -18.50 35.75
N GLU A 248 9.88 -18.79 34.79
CA GLU A 248 10.45 -17.81 33.88
C GLU A 248 10.98 -18.43 32.58
N LYS A 249 11.25 -17.59 31.59
CA LYS A 249 11.84 -17.96 30.30
C LYS A 249 11.09 -19.12 29.61
N ALA A 250 9.84 -18.87 29.27
CA ALA A 250 9.01 -19.78 28.49
C ALA A 250 8.43 -19.05 27.27
N VAL A 251 8.15 -19.80 26.22
CA VAL A 251 7.49 -19.30 25.01
C VAL A 251 6.54 -20.35 24.43
N THR A 252 5.39 -19.89 23.90
CA THR A 252 4.48 -20.73 23.12
C THR A 252 4.71 -20.53 21.62
N LYS A 253 4.22 -21.48 20.79
CA LYS A 253 4.26 -21.36 19.30
C LYS A 253 3.59 -20.09 18.81
N GLU A 254 2.53 -19.63 19.50
CA GLU A 254 1.80 -18.42 19.18
C GLU A 254 2.54 -17.13 19.60
N GLY A 255 3.75 -17.25 20.14
CA GLY A 255 4.60 -16.12 20.50
C GLY A 255 4.24 -15.42 21.80
N LEU A 256 3.54 -16.08 22.74
CA LEU A 256 3.42 -15.58 24.10
C LEU A 256 4.73 -15.87 24.86
N ILE A 257 5.39 -14.84 25.34
CA ILE A 257 6.71 -14.90 25.98
C ILE A 257 6.58 -14.59 27.47
N LYS A 258 7.18 -15.41 28.31
CA LYS A 258 7.40 -15.15 29.73
C LYS A 258 8.88 -14.89 29.95
N ALA A 259 9.25 -13.64 30.17
CA ALA A 259 10.62 -13.24 30.42
C ALA A 259 10.97 -13.33 31.92
N ARG A 260 12.26 -13.07 32.21
CA ARG A 260 12.76 -13.01 33.60
C ARG A 260 12.01 -11.94 34.40
N GLY A 261 11.79 -12.20 35.69
CA GLY A 261 11.12 -11.26 36.58
C GLY A 261 9.61 -11.16 36.37
N GLY A 262 8.97 -12.15 35.77
CA GLY A 262 7.53 -12.24 35.61
C GLY A 262 6.92 -11.35 34.49
N LYS A 263 7.76 -10.72 33.66
CA LYS A 263 7.28 -9.95 32.50
C LYS A 263 6.70 -10.91 31.46
N HIS A 264 5.48 -10.62 31.00
CA HIS A 264 4.84 -11.29 29.87
C HIS A 264 4.77 -10.35 28.68
N GLU A 265 4.94 -10.89 27.48
CA GLU A 265 4.90 -10.14 26.23
C GLU A 265 4.18 -10.95 25.15
N LYS A 266 3.26 -10.32 24.45
CA LYS A 266 2.62 -10.82 23.24
C LYS A 266 2.53 -9.67 22.25
N ASP A 267 2.96 -9.90 21.03
CA ASP A 267 2.91 -8.87 19.99
C ASP A 267 2.34 -9.51 18.71
N ASP A 268 1.11 -9.18 18.42
CA ASP A 268 0.37 -9.67 17.26
C ASP A 268 0.24 -8.62 16.15
N ARG A 269 1.05 -7.57 16.17
CA ARG A 269 1.06 -6.57 15.12
C ARG A 269 1.43 -7.22 13.77
N PRO A 270 0.78 -6.82 12.65
CA PRO A 270 1.08 -7.38 11.32
C PRO A 270 2.57 -7.32 10.97
N GLU A 271 3.23 -6.21 11.35
CA GLU A 271 4.65 -5.95 11.08
C GLU A 271 5.62 -6.92 11.78
N THR A 272 5.11 -7.75 12.71
CA THR A 272 5.93 -8.70 13.44
C THR A 272 5.63 -10.15 13.10
N ARG A 273 4.53 -10.42 12.40
CA ARG A 273 4.06 -11.79 12.09
C ARG A 273 4.52 -12.32 10.74
N GLY A 274 4.77 -11.45 9.79
CA GLY A 274 5.13 -11.86 8.44
C GLY A 274 6.56 -12.37 8.35
N LYS A 275 6.78 -13.41 7.55
CA LYS A 275 8.12 -13.97 7.28
C LYS A 275 9.04 -12.94 6.59
N GLU A 276 8.48 -11.90 5.98
CA GLU A 276 9.22 -10.77 5.42
C GLU A 276 10.05 -10.02 6.46
N HIS A 277 9.64 -10.09 7.75
CA HIS A 277 10.34 -9.45 8.86
C HIS A 277 11.36 -10.36 9.56
N TYR A 278 11.44 -11.63 9.16
CA TYR A 278 12.39 -12.56 9.73
C TYR A 278 13.83 -12.17 9.37
N VAL A 279 14.71 -12.29 10.35
CA VAL A 279 16.10 -11.81 10.27
C VAL A 279 17.14 -12.90 10.46
N LEU A 280 16.71 -14.08 10.93
CA LEU A 280 17.60 -15.22 11.11
C LEU A 280 17.87 -15.91 9.76
N GLY A 281 19.09 -16.40 9.59
CA GLY A 281 19.51 -17.19 8.44
C GLY A 281 20.58 -16.52 7.60
N TRP A 282 21.34 -17.39 6.93
CA TRP A 282 22.41 -17.03 6.00
C TRP A 282 22.06 -17.31 4.54
N ASP A 283 20.78 -17.56 4.28
CA ASP A 283 20.18 -17.77 2.94
C ASP A 283 18.83 -17.04 2.89
N ASN A 284 18.59 -16.29 1.85
CA ASN A 284 17.40 -15.44 1.69
C ASN A 284 16.52 -15.85 0.50
N LYS A 285 16.72 -17.03 -0.07
CA LYS A 285 16.01 -17.48 -1.27
C LYS A 285 14.50 -17.58 -1.04
N GLU A 286 14.10 -18.14 0.11
CA GLU A 286 12.68 -18.26 0.46
C GLU A 286 12.03 -16.88 0.64
N LYS A 287 12.72 -15.97 1.33
CA LYS A 287 12.26 -14.59 1.52
C LYS A 287 12.11 -13.86 0.18
N ILE A 288 13.09 -13.97 -0.70
CA ILE A 288 12.99 -13.40 -2.06
C ILE A 288 11.81 -13.99 -2.83
N ALA A 289 11.64 -15.32 -2.81
CA ALA A 289 10.54 -15.98 -3.52
C ALA A 289 9.16 -15.53 -2.99
N MET A 290 9.03 -15.37 -1.68
CA MET A 290 7.82 -14.88 -1.03
C MET A 290 7.52 -13.43 -1.43
N LEU A 291 8.51 -12.53 -1.33
CA LEU A 291 8.35 -11.13 -1.73
C LEU A 291 8.02 -10.99 -3.22
N GLN A 292 8.59 -11.83 -4.09
CA GLN A 292 8.24 -11.87 -5.51
C GLN A 292 6.80 -12.33 -5.74
N ALA A 293 6.28 -13.27 -4.93
CA ALA A 293 4.88 -13.68 -4.99
C ALA A 293 3.95 -12.55 -4.53
N GLU A 294 4.30 -11.85 -3.46
CA GLU A 294 3.57 -10.66 -2.98
C GLU A 294 3.52 -9.56 -4.04
N VAL A 295 4.65 -9.23 -4.67
CA VAL A 295 4.70 -8.25 -5.77
C VAL A 295 3.78 -8.63 -6.92
N ARG A 296 3.76 -9.92 -7.31
CA ARG A 296 2.84 -10.38 -8.36
C ARG A 296 1.38 -10.20 -7.98
N GLN A 297 1.01 -10.46 -6.72
CA GLN A 297 -0.35 -10.24 -6.25
C GLN A 297 -0.71 -8.75 -6.25
N LEU A 298 0.17 -7.90 -5.71
CA LEU A 298 -0.02 -6.45 -5.69
C LEU A 298 -0.14 -5.86 -7.11
N GLN A 299 0.62 -6.38 -8.09
CA GLN A 299 0.49 -5.98 -9.49
C GLN A 299 -0.86 -6.38 -10.10
N GLN A 300 -1.44 -7.49 -9.66
CA GLN A 300 -2.79 -7.87 -10.06
C GLN A 300 -3.84 -6.94 -9.44
N ASP A 301 -3.71 -6.67 -8.16
CA ASP A 301 -4.61 -5.75 -7.43
C ASP A 301 -4.54 -4.33 -8.03
N GLU A 302 -3.35 -3.86 -8.41
CA GLU A 302 -3.16 -2.57 -9.09
C GLU A 302 -3.94 -2.51 -10.41
N LYS A 303 -3.88 -3.56 -11.25
CA LYS A 303 -4.62 -3.62 -12.52
C LYS A 303 -6.12 -3.56 -12.30
N GLU A 304 -6.63 -4.20 -11.26
CA GLU A 304 -8.05 -4.16 -10.90
C GLU A 304 -8.49 -2.75 -10.49
N VAL A 305 -7.69 -2.10 -9.64
CA VAL A 305 -7.94 -0.71 -9.22
C VAL A 305 -7.82 0.25 -10.40
N ALA A 306 -6.82 0.12 -11.26
CA ALA A 306 -6.68 0.93 -12.48
C ALA A 306 -7.89 0.78 -13.42
N THR A 307 -8.42 -0.43 -13.54
CA THR A 307 -9.64 -0.69 -14.30
C THR A 307 -10.85 0.01 -13.68
N LYS A 308 -10.97 -0.01 -12.35
CA LYS A 308 -12.01 0.72 -11.62
C LYS A 308 -11.91 2.23 -11.85
N VAL A 309 -10.71 2.81 -11.78
CA VAL A 309 -10.49 4.25 -12.06
C VAL A 309 -10.97 4.60 -13.46
N ARG A 310 -10.58 3.84 -14.48
CA ARG A 310 -11.01 4.07 -15.88
C ARG A 310 -12.52 4.01 -16.04
N ARG A 311 -13.18 3.07 -15.34
CA ARG A 311 -14.66 2.97 -15.36
C ARG A 311 -15.30 4.21 -14.75
N ILE A 312 -14.83 4.66 -13.59
CA ILE A 312 -15.35 5.88 -12.93
C ILE A 312 -15.14 7.11 -13.83
N GLU A 313 -14.00 7.20 -14.52
CA GLU A 313 -13.73 8.29 -15.48
C GLU A 313 -14.72 8.27 -16.67
N ALA A 314 -14.99 7.09 -17.21
CA ALA A 314 -15.98 6.93 -18.27
C ALA A 314 -17.39 7.29 -17.79
N ASP A 315 -17.80 6.83 -16.60
CA ASP A 315 -19.09 7.15 -15.99
C ASP A 315 -19.22 8.65 -15.71
N THR A 316 -18.15 9.30 -15.25
CA THR A 316 -18.10 10.75 -15.02
C THR A 316 -18.27 11.51 -16.31
N LYS A 317 -17.56 11.13 -17.37
CA LYS A 317 -17.69 11.76 -18.69
C LYS A 317 -19.12 11.61 -19.25
N ASN A 318 -19.69 10.42 -19.16
CA ASN A 318 -21.07 10.15 -19.58
C ASN A 318 -22.09 11.01 -18.81
N ALA A 319 -21.90 11.12 -17.49
CA ALA A 319 -22.76 11.95 -16.65
C ALA A 319 -22.64 13.44 -17.01
N GLN A 320 -21.42 13.91 -17.30
CA GLN A 320 -21.18 15.30 -17.76
C GLN A 320 -21.85 15.58 -19.10
N GLU A 321 -21.70 14.70 -20.09
CA GLU A 321 -22.33 14.86 -21.41
C GLU A 321 -23.87 14.89 -21.32
N LYS A 322 -24.46 14.00 -20.51
CA LYS A 322 -25.91 14.01 -20.26
C LYS A 322 -26.37 15.29 -19.55
N ARG A 323 -25.64 15.71 -18.51
CA ARG A 323 -25.92 16.97 -17.79
C ARG A 323 -25.86 18.17 -18.71
N GLU A 324 -24.89 18.25 -19.61
CA GLU A 324 -24.80 19.34 -20.60
C GLU A 324 -25.97 19.33 -21.56
N THR A 325 -26.44 18.16 -21.98
CA THR A 325 -27.62 18.03 -22.85
C THR A 325 -28.89 18.52 -22.15
N TYR A 326 -29.09 18.10 -20.88
CA TYR A 326 -30.19 18.59 -20.07
C TYR A 326 -30.10 20.10 -19.80
N SER A 327 -28.88 20.64 -19.57
CA SER A 327 -28.67 22.07 -19.42
C SER A 327 -29.08 22.83 -20.67
N LYS A 328 -28.68 22.35 -21.87
CA LYS A 328 -29.08 22.96 -23.13
C LYS A 328 -30.61 22.94 -23.32
N LEU A 329 -31.29 21.84 -23.02
CA LEU A 329 -32.74 21.73 -23.10
C LEU A 329 -33.45 22.69 -22.13
N PHE A 330 -32.92 22.85 -20.92
CA PHE A 330 -33.53 23.73 -19.92
C PHE A 330 -33.20 25.21 -20.13
N ASP A 331 -31.95 25.55 -20.45
CA ASP A 331 -31.46 26.93 -20.44
C ASP A 331 -31.66 27.63 -21.79
N LYS A 332 -31.71 26.88 -22.93
CA LYS A 332 -31.85 27.44 -24.27
C LYS A 332 -33.29 27.61 -24.72
N TYR A 333 -34.18 26.78 -24.21
CA TYR A 333 -35.59 26.77 -24.60
C TYR A 333 -36.48 27.14 -23.40
N ASP A 334 -36.87 28.41 -23.33
CA ASP A 334 -37.60 28.93 -22.16
C ASP A 334 -39.10 28.73 -22.26
N LYS A 335 -39.65 28.80 -23.50
CA LYS A 335 -41.08 28.72 -23.79
C LYS A 335 -41.32 27.80 -24.97
N PHE A 336 -42.49 27.13 -24.98
CA PHE A 336 -42.93 26.31 -26.11
C PHE A 336 -42.95 27.10 -27.44
N ASP A 337 -43.29 28.38 -27.41
CA ASP A 337 -43.28 29.29 -28.58
C ASP A 337 -41.93 29.34 -29.30
N ASP A 338 -40.81 29.00 -28.63
CA ASP A 338 -39.48 28.97 -29.25
C ASP A 338 -39.34 27.87 -30.29
N ILE A 339 -40.13 26.81 -30.20
CA ILE A 339 -40.08 25.62 -31.06
C ILE A 339 -41.40 25.37 -31.80
N ASP A 340 -42.47 26.12 -31.50
CA ASP A 340 -43.77 26.06 -32.19
C ASP A 340 -43.67 26.73 -33.56
N TRP A 341 -43.59 25.92 -34.61
CA TRP A 341 -43.36 26.37 -35.98
C TRP A 341 -44.42 25.92 -36.97
N TRP A 342 -45.33 24.98 -36.62
CA TRP A 342 -46.42 24.45 -37.43
C TRP A 342 -47.70 25.27 -37.35
#